data_47926a6c9d960136338ab855d6e0fc5f
#
_entry.id   47926a6c9d960136338ab855d6e0fc5f
#
_cell.length_a   1.000
_cell.length_b   1.000
_cell.length_c   1.000
_cell.angle_alpha   90.00
_cell.angle_beta   90.00
_cell.angle_gamma   90.00
#
_symmetry.space_group_name_H-M   'P 1'
#
loop_
_entity.id
_entity.type
_entity.pdbx_description
1 polymer ?
#
loop_
_entity_poly.entity_id
_entity_poly.type
_entity_poly.pdbx_seq_one_letter_code
_entity_poly.pdbx_strand_id
1 'polypeptide(L)'
;MKDQLVRAMTKDGFVNAVAVTTTGIVERARQIHKTLPTATAALGRLLTAASMMGNMQKVDDGSITLQLKGGGPLGRLLAVSDAEGNVRGWVENPQISMLEKAPGKLDVGAAVGSDGTLTVIRDLRMKEPYIGTIDLVSGEIAEDITAYFAQSEQIPTACALGVLVGKDQSVTAAGGYIIQLLPGAPDDIIDKIESGIQNTGAVSRLLAAGMDGQVVLETVLHGFDLEILETQPVEYRCYCSRDRVTRTLISLGRTELQSIVDDGKDIHIDCQFCDKIYDYTPDQVRQILKDLDG
;
A
#
# COMPACT_ATOMS: atom_id res chain seq x y z
N MET A 1 -2.36 -19.47 2.37
CA MET A 1 -3.63 -18.93 1.83
C MET A 1 -3.22 -17.97 0.73
N LYS A 2 -3.93 -17.88 -0.41
CA LYS A 2 -3.64 -16.84 -1.41
C LYS A 2 -4.26 -15.54 -0.93
N ASP A 3 -3.55 -14.42 -1.14
CA ASP A 3 -4.07 -13.11 -0.78
C ASP A 3 -5.29 -12.77 -1.65
N GLN A 4 -6.33 -12.22 -1.01
CA GLN A 4 -7.62 -11.92 -1.65
C GLN A 4 -8.17 -10.61 -1.13
N LEU A 5 -8.82 -9.87 -2.02
CA LEU A 5 -9.59 -8.68 -1.71
C LEU A 5 -11.07 -9.01 -1.88
N VAL A 6 -11.88 -8.56 -0.94
CA VAL A 6 -13.34 -8.74 -0.91
C VAL A 6 -13.99 -7.39 -0.78
N ARG A 7 -14.97 -7.10 -1.65
CA ARG A 7 -15.86 -5.94 -1.56
C ARG A 7 -17.24 -6.38 -1.14
N ALA A 8 -17.81 -5.65 -0.23
CA ALA A 8 -19.17 -5.89 0.26
C ALA A 8 -19.92 -4.57 0.44
N MET A 9 -21.23 -4.66 0.44
CA MET A 9 -22.14 -3.56 0.76
C MET A 9 -23.27 -4.09 1.63
N THR A 10 -23.81 -3.28 2.51
CA THR A 10 -25.05 -3.63 3.18
C THR A 10 -26.24 -3.54 2.22
N LYS A 11 -27.22 -4.43 2.32
CA LYS A 11 -28.39 -4.46 1.42
C LYS A 11 -29.23 -3.18 1.49
N ASP A 12 -29.18 -2.46 2.59
CA ASP A 12 -29.81 -1.15 2.72
C ASP A 12 -29.06 -0.04 1.97
N GLY A 13 -27.84 -0.33 1.47
CA GLY A 13 -27.03 0.57 0.68
C GLY A 13 -26.31 1.68 1.47
N PHE A 14 -26.25 1.59 2.80
CA PHE A 14 -25.65 2.64 3.63
C PHE A 14 -24.19 2.41 3.99
N VAL A 15 -23.68 1.17 3.88
CA VAL A 15 -22.31 0.83 4.25
C VAL A 15 -21.61 0.12 3.10
N ASN A 16 -20.50 0.70 2.66
CA ASN A 16 -19.58 0.05 1.73
C ASN A 16 -18.35 -0.44 2.50
N ALA A 17 -17.88 -1.65 2.23
CA ALA A 17 -16.76 -2.23 2.91
C ALA A 17 -15.83 -2.98 1.96
N VAL A 18 -14.54 -2.87 2.23
CA VAL A 18 -13.49 -3.61 1.53
C VAL A 18 -12.58 -4.24 2.57
N ALA A 19 -12.28 -5.52 2.43
CA ALA A 19 -11.25 -6.19 3.24
C ALA A 19 -10.25 -6.90 2.32
N VAL A 20 -9.01 -7.03 2.80
CA VAL A 20 -7.96 -7.69 2.05
C VAL A 20 -7.05 -8.50 2.98
N THR A 21 -6.68 -9.70 2.56
CA THR A 21 -5.56 -10.46 3.13
C THR A 21 -4.32 -10.17 2.30
N THR A 22 -3.19 -9.88 2.95
CA THR A 22 -1.95 -9.45 2.30
C THR A 22 -0.71 -10.14 2.84
N THR A 23 -0.86 -11.32 3.45
CA THR A 23 0.25 -12.05 4.09
C THR A 23 1.37 -12.36 3.10
N GLY A 24 1.03 -12.88 1.91
CA GLY A 24 1.99 -13.19 0.86
C GLY A 24 2.60 -11.93 0.23
N ILE A 25 1.80 -10.88 0.05
CA ILE A 25 2.24 -9.57 -0.45
C ILE A 25 3.30 -8.97 0.48
N VAL A 26 3.02 -8.92 1.78
CA VAL A 26 3.92 -8.31 2.77
C VAL A 26 5.18 -9.16 2.95
N GLU A 27 5.06 -10.50 2.96
CA GLU A 27 6.23 -11.38 3.00
C GLU A 27 7.11 -11.20 1.75
N ARG A 28 6.51 -11.06 0.56
CA ARG A 28 7.27 -10.78 -0.67
C ARG A 28 8.00 -9.44 -0.60
N ALA A 29 7.33 -8.38 -0.11
CA ALA A 29 7.95 -7.07 0.11
C ALA A 29 9.12 -7.17 1.10
N ARG A 30 8.95 -7.91 2.21
CA ARG A 30 10.00 -8.15 3.19
C ARG A 30 11.23 -8.80 2.57
N GLN A 31 11.05 -9.81 1.74
CA GLN A 31 12.14 -10.52 1.07
C GLN A 31 12.89 -9.62 0.07
N ILE A 32 12.17 -8.82 -0.72
CA ILE A 32 12.75 -7.89 -1.69
C ILE A 32 13.59 -6.83 -0.98
N HIS A 33 12.99 -6.15 0.01
CA HIS A 33 13.60 -4.98 0.65
C HIS A 33 14.42 -5.34 1.90
N LYS A 34 14.42 -6.61 2.31
CA LYS A 34 15.11 -7.12 3.51
C LYS A 34 14.73 -6.32 4.76
N THR A 35 13.44 -5.99 4.89
CA THR A 35 12.94 -5.17 6.01
C THR A 35 13.01 -5.91 7.34
N LEU A 36 13.43 -5.21 8.41
CA LEU A 36 13.31 -5.67 9.78
C LEU A 36 11.88 -5.53 10.31
N PRO A 37 11.50 -6.19 11.43
CA PRO A 37 10.10 -6.34 11.84
C PRO A 37 9.26 -5.07 11.86
N THR A 38 9.75 -3.96 12.40
CA THR A 38 8.99 -2.70 12.46
C THR A 38 8.80 -2.09 11.07
N ALA A 39 9.84 -2.12 10.23
CA ALA A 39 9.75 -1.67 8.84
C ALA A 39 8.81 -2.57 8.02
N THR A 40 8.83 -3.89 8.27
CA THR A 40 7.91 -4.85 7.65
C THR A 40 6.46 -4.51 8.01
N ALA A 41 6.19 -4.22 9.28
CA ALA A 41 4.84 -3.87 9.72
C ALA A 41 4.36 -2.55 9.11
N ALA A 42 5.22 -1.52 9.07
CA ALA A 42 4.87 -0.23 8.49
C ALA A 42 4.61 -0.32 6.98
N LEU A 43 5.56 -0.89 6.22
CA LEU A 43 5.39 -1.07 4.77
C LEU A 43 4.20 -1.97 4.45
N GLY A 44 4.01 -3.04 5.21
CA GLY A 44 2.89 -3.97 5.05
C GLY A 44 1.53 -3.31 5.25
N ARG A 45 1.38 -2.47 6.30
CA ARG A 45 0.15 -1.68 6.51
C ARG A 45 -0.10 -0.73 5.35
N LEU A 46 0.93 -0.04 4.85
CA LEU A 46 0.77 0.89 3.73
C LEU A 46 0.40 0.16 2.43
N LEU A 47 1.01 -1.00 2.14
CA LEU A 47 0.65 -1.86 1.01
C LEU A 47 -0.81 -2.34 1.11
N THR A 48 -1.24 -2.76 2.30
CA THR A 48 -2.61 -3.21 2.56
C THR A 48 -3.62 -2.09 2.31
N ALA A 49 -3.35 -0.88 2.83
CA ALA A 49 -4.18 0.29 2.56
C ALA A 49 -4.22 0.64 1.08
N ALA A 50 -3.06 0.64 0.39
CA ALA A 50 -2.97 0.93 -1.04
C ALA A 50 -3.78 -0.07 -1.87
N SER A 51 -3.73 -1.37 -1.54
CA SER A 51 -4.51 -2.42 -2.24
C SER A 51 -6.01 -2.13 -2.18
N MET A 52 -6.54 -1.86 -0.99
CA MET A 52 -7.96 -1.52 -0.82
C MET A 52 -8.32 -0.23 -1.54
N MET A 53 -7.54 0.85 -1.33
CA MET A 53 -7.83 2.16 -1.93
C MET A 53 -7.67 2.13 -3.46
N GLY A 54 -6.78 1.31 -4.02
CA GLY A 54 -6.65 1.11 -5.45
C GLY A 54 -7.89 0.46 -6.06
N ASN A 55 -8.38 -0.61 -5.44
CA ASN A 55 -9.58 -1.30 -5.89
C ASN A 55 -10.88 -0.47 -5.71
N MET A 56 -10.89 0.47 -4.77
CA MET A 56 -12.04 1.39 -4.60
C MET A 56 -12.15 2.43 -5.71
N GLN A 57 -11.16 2.56 -6.60
CA GLN A 57 -11.24 3.45 -7.75
C GLN A 57 -12.17 2.88 -8.81
N LYS A 58 -12.94 3.75 -9.47
CA LYS A 58 -13.92 3.36 -10.50
C LYS A 58 -13.35 3.46 -11.92
N VAL A 59 -12.02 3.33 -12.07
CA VAL A 59 -11.32 3.47 -13.37
C VAL A 59 -10.42 2.27 -13.56
N ASP A 60 -10.71 1.43 -14.53
CA ASP A 60 -10.07 0.12 -14.75
C ASP A 60 -8.54 0.19 -14.91
N ASP A 61 -8.02 1.21 -15.59
CA ASP A 61 -6.58 1.41 -15.77
C ASP A 61 -5.98 2.42 -14.76
N GLY A 62 -6.74 2.78 -13.72
CA GLY A 62 -6.31 3.74 -12.71
C GLY A 62 -5.20 3.19 -11.83
N SER A 63 -4.51 4.09 -11.15
CA SER A 63 -3.57 3.72 -10.09
C SER A 63 -3.61 4.70 -8.94
N ILE A 64 -3.29 4.21 -7.75
CA ILE A 64 -3.13 5.04 -6.57
C ILE A 64 -1.71 4.93 -6.05
N THR A 65 -1.16 6.04 -5.62
CA THR A 65 0.11 6.09 -4.90
C THR A 65 -0.11 6.71 -3.53
N LEU A 66 0.30 5.99 -2.49
CA LEU A 66 0.35 6.48 -1.13
C LEU A 66 1.80 6.79 -0.79
N GLN A 67 2.09 8.04 -0.45
CA GLN A 67 3.40 8.47 0.00
C GLN A 67 3.29 8.98 1.43
N LEU A 68 4.12 8.45 2.31
CA LEU A 68 4.14 8.72 3.72
C LEU A 68 5.52 9.21 4.13
N LYS A 69 5.58 10.39 4.78
CA LYS A 69 6.81 11.00 5.29
C LYS A 69 6.50 11.62 6.63
N GLY A 70 6.83 10.95 7.72
CA GLY A 70 6.46 11.36 9.06
C GLY A 70 7.63 11.87 9.93
N GLY A 71 8.84 11.97 9.38
CA GLY A 71 10.03 12.42 10.13
C GLY A 71 10.63 11.35 11.05
N GLY A 72 10.06 10.15 11.12
CA GLY A 72 10.62 9.04 11.88
C GLY A 72 11.77 8.32 11.18
N PRO A 73 12.40 7.34 11.84
CA PRO A 73 13.61 6.67 11.35
C PRO A 73 13.42 5.86 10.05
N LEU A 74 12.20 5.47 9.70
CA LEU A 74 11.91 4.79 8.42
C LEU A 74 12.13 5.68 7.20
N GLY A 75 12.13 7.02 7.37
CA GLY A 75 12.15 7.95 6.26
C GLY A 75 10.84 7.89 5.47
N ARG A 76 10.93 7.90 4.14
CA ARG A 76 9.76 7.81 3.27
C ARG A 76 9.31 6.36 3.05
N LEU A 77 7.99 6.18 3.03
CA LEU A 77 7.34 4.96 2.58
C LEU A 77 6.50 5.29 1.35
N LEU A 78 6.51 4.39 0.40
CA LEU A 78 5.73 4.50 -0.83
C LEU A 78 5.02 3.17 -1.13
N ALA A 79 3.74 3.24 -1.42
CA ALA A 79 2.97 2.11 -1.94
C ALA A 79 2.17 2.54 -3.16
N VAL A 80 2.14 1.69 -4.17
CA VAL A 80 1.40 1.92 -5.42
C VAL A 80 0.50 0.73 -5.66
N SER A 81 -0.77 0.97 -5.94
CA SER A 81 -1.74 -0.04 -6.35
C SER A 81 -2.29 0.27 -7.73
N ASP A 82 -2.62 -0.77 -8.50
CA ASP A 82 -3.51 -0.68 -9.64
C ASP A 82 -4.99 -0.76 -9.20
N ALA A 83 -5.91 -0.68 -10.15
CA ALA A 83 -7.35 -0.79 -9.90
C ALA A 83 -7.80 -2.22 -9.51
N GLU A 84 -6.98 -3.23 -9.77
CA GLU A 84 -7.22 -4.61 -9.34
C GLU A 84 -6.75 -4.86 -7.90
N GLY A 85 -6.11 -3.88 -7.24
CA GLY A 85 -5.58 -4.03 -5.88
C GLY A 85 -4.22 -4.72 -5.82
N ASN A 86 -3.54 -5.00 -6.95
CA ASN A 86 -2.17 -5.48 -6.93
C ASN A 86 -1.23 -4.34 -6.55
N VAL A 87 -0.25 -4.63 -5.71
CA VAL A 87 0.56 -3.58 -5.09
C VAL A 87 2.06 -3.81 -5.26
N ARG A 88 2.78 -2.71 -5.17
CA ARG A 88 4.23 -2.65 -4.95
C ARG A 88 4.54 -1.49 -4.02
N GLY A 89 5.64 -1.59 -3.30
CA GLY A 89 6.01 -0.51 -2.38
C GLY A 89 7.50 -0.51 -2.08
N TRP A 90 7.90 0.50 -1.33
CA TRP A 90 9.28 0.75 -0.97
C TRP A 90 9.33 1.52 0.35
N VAL A 91 10.41 1.34 1.11
CA VAL A 91 10.74 2.08 2.32
C VAL A 91 12.20 2.55 2.25
N GLU A 92 12.44 3.79 2.64
CA GLU A 92 13.76 4.42 2.54
C GLU A 92 14.79 3.73 3.44
N ASN A 93 14.44 3.47 4.69
CA ASN A 93 15.31 2.81 5.68
C ASN A 93 14.71 1.48 6.14
N PRO A 94 14.92 0.37 5.39
CA PRO A 94 14.28 -0.91 5.70
C PRO A 94 14.84 -1.61 6.95
N GLN A 95 16.05 -1.24 7.39
CA GLN A 95 16.80 -1.93 8.45
C GLN A 95 16.93 -1.09 9.71
N ILE A 96 15.86 -0.45 10.15
CA ILE A 96 15.82 0.22 11.44
C ILE A 96 15.77 -0.80 12.59
N SER A 97 16.29 -0.43 13.76
CA SER A 97 16.15 -1.24 14.96
C SER A 97 14.68 -1.47 15.29
N MET A 98 14.37 -2.64 15.87
CA MET A 98 13.02 -2.95 16.30
C MET A 98 12.56 -1.95 17.37
N LEU A 99 11.41 -1.32 17.11
CA LEU A 99 10.73 -0.43 18.03
C LEU A 99 9.47 -1.12 18.55
N GLU A 100 9.32 -1.16 19.87
CA GLU A 100 8.15 -1.77 20.52
C GLU A 100 7.46 -0.75 21.44
N LYS A 101 6.14 -0.64 21.30
CA LYS A 101 5.26 0.16 22.16
C LYS A 101 4.95 -0.59 23.47
N ALA A 102 4.95 -1.92 23.41
CA ALA A 102 4.81 -2.85 24.52
C ALA A 102 5.40 -4.21 24.09
N PRO A 103 5.74 -5.13 25.02
CA PRO A 103 6.30 -6.43 24.68
C PRO A 103 5.48 -7.16 23.60
N GLY A 104 6.09 -7.44 22.46
CA GLY A 104 5.47 -8.09 21.31
C GLY A 104 4.53 -7.20 20.49
N LYS A 105 4.47 -5.87 20.75
CA LYS A 105 3.69 -4.92 19.96
C LYS A 105 4.63 -3.89 19.34
N LEU A 106 4.86 -4.02 18.03
CA LEU A 106 5.70 -3.11 17.26
C LEU A 106 5.13 -1.67 17.29
N ASP A 107 6.02 -0.69 17.45
CA ASP A 107 5.69 0.74 17.44
C ASP A 107 5.87 1.32 16.03
N VAL A 108 4.84 1.15 15.22
CA VAL A 108 4.85 1.66 13.85
C VAL A 108 4.75 3.18 13.84
N GLY A 109 3.97 3.77 14.75
CA GLY A 109 3.84 5.21 14.87
C GLY A 109 5.18 5.90 15.15
N ALA A 110 5.96 5.40 16.11
CA ALA A 110 7.30 5.93 16.38
C ALA A 110 8.27 5.73 15.21
N ALA A 111 8.13 4.63 14.47
CA ALA A 111 8.98 4.33 13.32
C ALA A 111 8.71 5.24 12.12
N VAL A 112 7.45 5.55 11.84
CA VAL A 112 7.00 6.46 10.78
C VAL A 112 7.20 7.92 11.21
N GLY A 113 6.86 8.23 12.46
CA GLY A 113 6.75 9.59 12.96
C GLY A 113 5.42 10.25 12.58
N SER A 114 5.13 11.38 13.23
CA SER A 114 3.89 12.14 13.00
C SER A 114 4.13 13.59 12.56
N ASP A 115 5.40 14.00 12.41
CA ASP A 115 5.78 15.33 11.93
C ASP A 115 5.98 15.29 10.40
N GLY A 116 4.87 15.34 9.68
CA GLY A 116 4.90 15.26 8.22
C GLY A 116 3.55 14.90 7.61
N THR A 117 3.55 14.28 6.42
CA THR A 117 2.36 14.18 5.59
C THR A 117 2.12 12.79 5.03
N LEU A 118 0.82 12.50 4.82
CA LEU A 118 0.32 11.48 3.91
C LEU A 118 -0.16 12.17 2.63
N THR A 119 0.46 11.81 1.50
CA THR A 119 0.03 12.25 0.17
C THR A 119 -0.55 11.08 -0.60
N VAL A 120 -1.76 11.27 -1.11
CA VAL A 120 -2.48 10.32 -1.95
C VAL A 120 -2.57 10.87 -3.36
N ILE A 121 -2.00 10.15 -4.32
CA ILE A 121 -2.01 10.52 -5.74
C ILE A 121 -2.87 9.50 -6.48
N ARG A 122 -3.94 9.96 -7.13
CA ARG A 122 -4.84 9.14 -7.94
C ARG A 122 -4.64 9.47 -9.41
N ASP A 123 -4.09 8.54 -10.16
CA ASP A 123 -4.06 8.59 -11.62
C ASP A 123 -5.36 7.97 -12.16
N LEU A 124 -6.30 8.81 -12.51
CA LEU A 124 -7.60 8.43 -13.06
C LEU A 124 -7.61 8.50 -14.59
N ARG A 125 -6.43 8.47 -15.23
CA ARG A 125 -6.27 8.64 -16.69
C ARG A 125 -6.78 9.97 -17.21
N MET A 126 -6.85 10.98 -16.36
CA MET A 126 -7.12 12.35 -16.71
C MET A 126 -5.81 13.07 -17.11
N LYS A 127 -5.93 14.31 -17.59
CA LYS A 127 -4.76 15.11 -17.99
C LYS A 127 -3.76 15.30 -16.85
N GLU A 128 -4.27 15.44 -15.62
CA GLU A 128 -3.48 15.58 -14.40
C GLU A 128 -4.02 14.64 -13.34
N PRO A 129 -3.15 14.02 -12.50
CA PRO A 129 -3.61 13.20 -11.39
C PRO A 129 -4.26 14.07 -10.31
N TYR A 130 -5.20 13.51 -9.58
CA TYR A 130 -5.71 14.12 -8.35
C TYR A 130 -4.71 13.89 -7.22
N ILE A 131 -4.37 14.93 -6.47
CA ILE A 131 -3.43 14.87 -5.36
C ILE A 131 -4.11 15.42 -4.10
N GLY A 132 -4.25 14.58 -3.09
CA GLY A 132 -4.70 14.97 -1.75
C GLY A 132 -3.55 14.80 -0.75
N THR A 133 -3.37 15.78 0.12
CA THR A 133 -2.34 15.73 1.17
C THR A 133 -2.94 16.15 2.49
N ILE A 134 -2.63 15.41 3.54
CA ILE A 134 -2.99 15.74 4.93
C ILE A 134 -1.75 15.65 5.82
N ASP A 135 -1.77 16.36 6.95
CA ASP A 135 -0.82 16.14 8.02
C ASP A 135 -1.08 14.79 8.70
N LEU A 136 -0.01 14.11 9.11
CA LEU A 136 -0.15 12.85 9.84
C LEU A 136 -0.74 13.08 11.22
N VAL A 137 -1.63 12.17 11.63
CA VAL A 137 -2.25 12.18 12.97
C VAL A 137 -1.36 11.43 13.96
N SER A 138 -0.89 10.24 13.58
CA SER A 138 -0.15 9.37 14.51
C SER A 138 1.00 8.58 13.90
N GLY A 139 1.05 8.46 12.57
CA GLY A 139 1.98 7.56 11.89
C GLY A 139 1.65 6.07 12.03
N GLU A 140 0.54 5.70 12.70
CA GLU A 140 0.07 4.31 12.79
C GLU A 140 -0.55 3.81 11.47
N ILE A 141 -0.62 4.66 10.46
CA ILE A 141 -1.09 4.45 9.09
C ILE A 141 -2.62 4.29 9.01
N ALA A 142 -3.23 3.41 9.79
CA ALA A 142 -4.69 3.21 9.75
C ALA A 142 -5.45 4.48 10.17
N GLU A 143 -5.00 5.16 11.21
CA GLU A 143 -5.55 6.43 11.68
C GLU A 143 -5.33 7.54 10.65
N ASP A 144 -4.15 7.57 10.01
CA ASP A 144 -3.82 8.55 8.98
C ASP A 144 -4.67 8.35 7.71
N ILE A 145 -4.94 7.10 7.31
CA ILE A 145 -5.88 6.78 6.21
C ILE A 145 -7.31 7.20 6.57
N THR A 146 -7.76 6.95 7.79
CA THR A 146 -9.07 7.41 8.29
C THR A 146 -9.17 8.93 8.21
N ALA A 147 -8.15 9.64 8.68
CA ALA A 147 -8.07 11.11 8.63
C ALA A 147 -8.07 11.63 7.18
N TYR A 148 -7.37 10.96 6.27
CA TYR A 148 -7.38 11.30 4.85
C TYR A 148 -8.80 11.26 4.26
N PHE A 149 -9.55 10.19 4.50
CA PHE A 149 -10.90 10.09 4.00
C PHE A 149 -11.83 11.16 4.63
N ALA A 150 -11.66 11.46 5.90
CA ALA A 150 -12.47 12.47 6.58
C ALA A 150 -12.16 13.89 6.08
N GLN A 151 -10.87 14.25 5.93
CA GLN A 151 -10.45 15.62 5.62
C GLN A 151 -10.44 15.92 4.12
N SER A 152 -9.96 14.97 3.31
CA SER A 152 -9.78 15.17 1.86
C SER A 152 -10.98 14.72 1.04
N GLU A 153 -11.59 13.60 1.41
CA GLU A 153 -12.71 13.00 0.66
C GLU A 153 -14.07 13.31 1.29
N GLN A 154 -14.10 13.77 2.55
CA GLN A 154 -15.32 14.02 3.33
C GLN A 154 -16.21 12.77 3.46
N ILE A 155 -15.61 11.60 3.52
CA ILE A 155 -16.30 10.31 3.66
C ILE A 155 -16.01 9.75 5.06
N PRO A 156 -17.04 9.58 5.93
CA PRO A 156 -16.86 8.91 7.22
C PRO A 156 -16.36 7.49 6.99
N THR A 157 -15.18 7.20 7.53
CA THR A 157 -14.44 5.96 7.24
C THR A 157 -13.84 5.38 8.50
N ALA A 158 -13.96 4.07 8.67
CA ALA A 158 -13.18 3.30 9.62
C ALA A 158 -12.16 2.45 8.87
N CYS A 159 -10.89 2.50 9.31
CA CYS A 159 -9.80 1.72 8.72
C CYS A 159 -9.08 0.92 9.81
N ALA A 160 -8.86 -0.36 9.58
CA ALA A 160 -8.01 -1.19 10.43
C ALA A 160 -7.01 -1.96 9.59
N LEU A 161 -5.75 -1.89 10.00
CA LEU A 161 -4.62 -2.52 9.34
C LEU A 161 -3.83 -3.35 10.36
N GLY A 162 -3.38 -4.53 9.97
CA GLY A 162 -2.64 -5.42 10.84
C GLY A 162 -1.55 -6.19 10.11
N VAL A 163 -0.38 -6.27 10.73
CA VAL A 163 0.72 -7.12 10.29
C VAL A 163 1.32 -7.78 11.51
N LEU A 164 1.43 -9.10 11.49
CA LEU A 164 2.12 -9.89 12.50
C LEU A 164 3.39 -10.48 11.91
N VAL A 165 4.49 -10.26 12.63
CA VAL A 165 5.81 -10.77 12.27
C VAL A 165 6.22 -11.82 13.30
N GLY A 166 6.61 -12.99 12.83
CA GLY A 166 7.04 -14.10 13.66
C GLY A 166 8.44 -13.90 14.27
N LYS A 167 8.83 -14.78 15.16
CA LYS A 167 10.17 -14.75 15.78
C LYS A 167 11.30 -14.98 14.78
N ASP A 168 11.02 -15.67 13.69
CA ASP A 168 11.91 -15.89 12.55
C ASP A 168 11.90 -14.70 11.55
N GLN A 169 11.21 -13.63 11.93
CA GLN A 169 10.99 -12.41 11.11
C GLN A 169 10.11 -12.62 9.87
N SER A 170 9.53 -13.78 9.64
CA SER A 170 8.56 -14.00 8.57
C SER A 170 7.21 -13.34 8.90
N VAL A 171 6.43 -12.99 7.88
CA VAL A 171 5.08 -12.45 8.05
C VAL A 171 4.11 -13.62 8.29
N THR A 172 3.49 -13.65 9.46
CA THR A 172 2.55 -14.71 9.85
C THR A 172 1.10 -14.38 9.51
N ALA A 173 0.73 -13.09 9.54
CA ALA A 173 -0.58 -12.61 9.11
C ALA A 173 -0.49 -11.13 8.73
N ALA A 174 -1.12 -10.75 7.64
CA ALA A 174 -1.27 -9.35 7.23
C ALA A 174 -2.58 -9.14 6.48
N GLY A 175 -3.18 -7.95 6.65
CA GLY A 175 -4.39 -7.55 5.99
C GLY A 175 -5.09 -6.41 6.73
N GLY A 176 -6.31 -6.12 6.32
CA GLY A 176 -7.08 -5.03 6.89
C GLY A 176 -8.45 -4.89 6.26
N TYR A 177 -9.15 -3.85 6.70
CA TYR A 177 -10.42 -3.44 6.10
C TYR A 177 -10.57 -1.92 6.09
N ILE A 178 -11.38 -1.44 5.19
CA ILE A 178 -11.93 -0.08 5.11
C ILE A 178 -13.45 -0.20 5.07
N ILE A 179 -14.14 0.50 5.96
CA ILE A 179 -15.60 0.58 6.04
C ILE A 179 -15.99 2.04 5.88
N GLN A 180 -16.90 2.33 4.96
CA GLN A 180 -17.34 3.69 4.64
C GLN A 180 -18.84 3.82 4.76
N LEU A 181 -19.28 4.92 5.36
CA LEU A 181 -20.69 5.32 5.36
C LEU A 181 -21.00 6.04 4.05
N LEU A 182 -22.13 5.66 3.47
CA LEU A 182 -22.67 6.32 2.29
C LEU A 182 -23.68 7.41 2.68
N PRO A 183 -23.91 8.42 1.83
CA PRO A 183 -24.83 9.52 2.13
C PRO A 183 -26.22 9.04 2.49
N GLY A 184 -26.80 9.60 3.54
CA GLY A 184 -28.13 9.28 4.02
C GLY A 184 -28.18 8.14 5.03
N ALA A 185 -27.04 7.61 5.46
CA ALA A 185 -26.98 6.61 6.52
C ALA A 185 -27.61 7.16 7.83
N PRO A 186 -28.49 6.41 8.49
CA PRO A 186 -29.01 6.78 9.81
C PRO A 186 -27.92 6.83 10.89
N ASP A 187 -28.08 7.70 11.90
CA ASP A 187 -27.07 7.89 12.96
C ASP A 187 -26.77 6.61 13.75
N ASP A 188 -27.77 5.74 13.96
CA ASP A 188 -27.60 4.49 14.69
C ASP A 188 -26.69 3.47 13.99
N ILE A 189 -26.42 3.64 12.70
CA ILE A 189 -25.47 2.80 11.95
C ILE A 189 -24.04 3.03 12.44
N ILE A 190 -23.67 4.26 12.78
CA ILE A 190 -22.35 4.60 13.31
C ILE A 190 -22.10 3.83 14.59
N ASP A 191 -23.02 3.91 15.56
CA ASP A 191 -22.90 3.21 16.84
C ASP A 191 -22.78 1.69 16.68
N LYS A 192 -23.52 1.11 15.73
CA LYS A 192 -23.44 -0.32 15.42
C LYS A 192 -22.08 -0.72 14.84
N ILE A 193 -21.54 0.07 13.91
CA ILE A 193 -20.22 -0.18 13.32
C ILE A 193 -19.13 -0.05 14.39
N GLU A 194 -19.15 1.02 15.20
CA GLU A 194 -18.19 1.22 16.28
C GLU A 194 -18.21 0.08 17.30
N SER A 195 -19.42 -0.35 17.69
CA SER A 195 -19.60 -1.52 18.58
C SER A 195 -19.02 -2.79 17.95
N GLY A 196 -19.27 -3.03 16.66
CA GLY A 196 -18.72 -4.17 15.94
C GLY A 196 -17.19 -4.17 15.90
N ILE A 197 -16.58 -3.02 15.62
CA ILE A 197 -15.11 -2.83 15.61
C ILE A 197 -14.53 -3.09 17.01
N GLN A 198 -15.12 -2.51 18.05
CA GLN A 198 -14.66 -2.69 19.44
C GLN A 198 -14.73 -4.14 19.89
N ASN A 199 -15.83 -4.83 19.61
CA ASN A 199 -16.05 -6.22 19.98
C ASN A 199 -15.11 -7.18 19.24
N THR A 200 -14.73 -6.85 18.01
CA THR A 200 -13.86 -7.67 17.16
C THR A 200 -12.40 -7.56 17.56
N GLY A 201 -11.95 -6.40 18.03
CA GLY A 201 -10.58 -6.14 18.42
C GLY A 201 -9.61 -6.04 17.21
N ALA A 202 -8.36 -6.43 17.42
CA ALA A 202 -7.32 -6.24 16.39
C ALA A 202 -7.51 -7.17 15.18
N VAL A 203 -7.63 -6.61 13.98
CA VAL A 203 -7.80 -7.34 12.71
C VAL A 203 -6.70 -8.39 12.48
N SER A 204 -5.47 -8.11 12.92
CA SER A 204 -4.35 -9.05 12.80
C SER A 204 -4.58 -10.37 13.55
N ARG A 205 -5.36 -10.37 14.63
CA ARG A 205 -5.72 -11.60 15.36
C ARG A 205 -6.72 -12.45 14.58
N LEU A 206 -7.68 -11.82 13.92
CA LEU A 206 -8.65 -12.52 13.07
C LEU A 206 -7.93 -13.22 11.91
N LEU A 207 -7.03 -12.48 11.24
CA LEU A 207 -6.23 -13.01 10.14
C LEU A 207 -5.30 -14.14 10.60
N ALA A 208 -4.68 -14.02 11.78
CA ALA A 208 -3.85 -15.07 12.36
C ALA A 208 -4.65 -16.32 12.74
N ALA A 209 -5.94 -16.19 13.04
CA ALA A 209 -6.87 -17.28 13.24
C ALA A 209 -7.32 -17.96 11.93
N GLY A 210 -6.83 -17.48 10.76
CA GLY A 210 -7.13 -18.03 9.44
C GLY A 210 -8.41 -17.50 8.82
N MET A 211 -8.98 -16.40 9.34
CA MET A 211 -10.15 -15.76 8.73
C MET A 211 -9.72 -15.04 7.44
N ASP A 212 -10.51 -15.22 6.39
CA ASP A 212 -10.36 -14.47 5.14
C ASP A 212 -11.07 -13.11 5.22
N GLY A 213 -10.96 -12.33 4.12
CA GLY A 213 -11.53 -10.98 4.07
C GLY A 213 -13.04 -10.96 4.26
N GLN A 214 -13.76 -11.94 3.74
CA GLN A 214 -15.22 -12.04 3.89
C GLN A 214 -15.61 -12.28 5.35
N VAL A 215 -15.01 -13.27 5.99
CA VAL A 215 -15.28 -13.60 7.40
C VAL A 215 -14.90 -12.43 8.31
N VAL A 216 -13.83 -11.69 8.00
CA VAL A 216 -13.47 -10.47 8.72
C VAL A 216 -14.58 -9.43 8.63
N LEU A 217 -15.12 -9.14 7.42
CA LEU A 217 -16.21 -8.19 7.24
C LEU A 217 -17.50 -8.64 7.94
N GLU A 218 -17.88 -9.90 7.81
CA GLU A 218 -19.05 -10.47 8.49
C GLU A 218 -18.93 -10.40 10.02
N THR A 219 -17.71 -10.52 10.55
CA THR A 219 -17.45 -10.42 11.98
C THR A 219 -17.54 -8.97 12.47
N VAL A 220 -16.90 -8.03 11.77
CA VAL A 220 -16.88 -6.61 12.15
C VAL A 220 -18.23 -5.96 11.95
N LEU A 221 -18.93 -6.32 10.88
CA LEU A 221 -20.27 -5.82 10.55
C LEU A 221 -21.38 -6.80 11.00
N HIS A 222 -21.14 -7.49 12.11
CA HIS A 222 -22.15 -8.39 12.67
C HIS A 222 -23.47 -7.65 12.93
N GLY A 223 -24.57 -8.24 12.46
CA GLY A 223 -25.91 -7.64 12.56
C GLY A 223 -26.31 -6.79 11.35
N PHE A 224 -25.42 -6.60 10.39
CA PHE A 224 -25.76 -6.05 9.08
C PHE A 224 -26.02 -7.18 8.08
N ASP A 225 -26.96 -6.96 7.15
CA ASP A 225 -27.21 -7.87 6.02
C ASP A 225 -26.24 -7.50 4.89
N LEU A 226 -25.11 -8.24 4.79
CA LEU A 226 -24.06 -7.98 3.82
C LEU A 226 -24.32 -8.70 2.51
N GLU A 227 -24.07 -8.00 1.40
CA GLU A 227 -23.95 -8.54 0.06
C GLU A 227 -22.49 -8.47 -0.38
N ILE A 228 -21.92 -9.63 -0.75
CA ILE A 228 -20.57 -9.69 -1.32
C ILE A 228 -20.67 -9.33 -2.80
N LEU A 229 -20.04 -8.22 -3.17
CA LEU A 229 -20.06 -7.69 -4.53
C LEU A 229 -18.98 -8.31 -5.40
N GLU A 230 -17.80 -8.55 -4.81
CA GLU A 230 -16.64 -9.03 -5.54
C GLU A 230 -15.66 -9.74 -4.61
N THR A 231 -15.02 -10.77 -5.12
CA THR A 231 -13.87 -11.43 -4.49
C THR A 231 -12.83 -11.71 -5.56
N GLN A 232 -11.61 -11.19 -5.37
CA GLN A 232 -10.54 -11.35 -6.36
C GLN A 232 -9.19 -11.59 -5.71
N PRO A 233 -8.27 -12.31 -6.39
CA PRO A 233 -6.90 -12.46 -5.93
C PRO A 233 -6.14 -11.14 -6.08
N VAL A 234 -5.21 -10.90 -5.15
CA VAL A 234 -4.28 -9.77 -5.21
C VAL A 234 -2.85 -10.26 -4.98
N GLU A 235 -1.88 -9.54 -5.53
CA GLU A 235 -0.48 -9.94 -5.43
C GLU A 235 0.49 -8.75 -5.35
N TYR A 236 1.71 -9.02 -4.92
CA TYR A 236 2.81 -8.08 -5.08
C TYR A 236 3.24 -8.06 -6.53
N ARG A 237 2.92 -7.01 -7.28
CA ARG A 237 3.14 -6.91 -8.73
C ARG A 237 3.92 -5.66 -9.09
N CYS A 238 5.10 -5.85 -9.68
CA CYS A 238 5.89 -4.76 -10.24
C CYS A 238 5.77 -4.73 -11.75
N TYR A 239 5.47 -3.55 -12.30
CA TYR A 239 5.32 -3.32 -13.74
C TYR A 239 6.59 -2.77 -14.40
N CYS A 240 7.77 -2.93 -13.77
CA CYS A 240 9.03 -2.57 -14.40
C CYS A 240 9.32 -3.47 -15.62
N SER A 241 9.90 -2.89 -16.65
CA SER A 241 10.33 -3.58 -17.84
C SER A 241 11.57 -2.91 -18.41
N ARG A 242 12.33 -3.62 -19.26
CA ARG A 242 13.49 -3.04 -19.94
C ARG A 242 13.10 -1.77 -20.70
N ASP A 243 11.96 -1.78 -21.39
CA ASP A 243 11.47 -0.61 -22.15
C ASP A 243 11.19 0.61 -21.26
N ARG A 244 10.64 0.38 -20.06
CA ARG A 244 10.42 1.47 -19.09
C ARG A 244 11.75 2.03 -18.58
N VAL A 245 12.70 1.17 -18.25
CA VAL A 245 14.04 1.58 -17.81
C VAL A 245 14.78 2.31 -18.92
N THR A 246 14.71 1.81 -20.17
CA THR A 246 15.28 2.49 -21.34
C THR A 246 14.70 3.90 -21.53
N ARG A 247 13.37 4.07 -21.38
CA ARG A 247 12.75 5.42 -21.44
C ARG A 247 13.25 6.32 -20.30
N THR A 248 13.49 5.78 -19.12
CA THR A 248 14.08 6.54 -18.01
C THR A 248 15.52 6.95 -18.34
N LEU A 249 16.33 6.07 -18.92
CA LEU A 249 17.68 6.42 -19.40
C LEU A 249 17.61 7.55 -20.44
N ILE A 250 16.72 7.44 -21.41
CA ILE A 250 16.50 8.49 -22.43
C ILE A 250 16.18 9.84 -21.77
N SER A 251 15.40 9.86 -20.69
CA SER A 251 15.02 11.10 -19.99
C SER A 251 16.18 11.80 -19.27
N LEU A 252 17.32 11.15 -19.06
CA LEU A 252 18.55 11.78 -18.55
C LEU A 252 19.14 12.79 -19.54
N GLY A 253 18.81 12.63 -20.80
CA GLY A 253 19.31 13.50 -21.88
C GLY A 253 20.65 13.03 -22.47
N ARG A 254 20.96 13.62 -23.63
CA ARG A 254 22.10 13.21 -24.46
C ARG A 254 23.43 13.31 -23.74
N THR A 255 23.66 14.38 -23.00
CA THR A 255 24.96 14.65 -22.33
C THR A 255 25.28 13.56 -21.34
N GLU A 256 24.32 13.16 -20.52
CA GLU A 256 24.51 12.10 -19.51
C GLU A 256 24.67 10.73 -20.16
N LEU A 257 23.88 10.42 -21.20
CA LEU A 257 24.03 9.18 -21.94
C LEU A 257 25.40 9.08 -22.62
N GLN A 258 25.93 10.20 -23.19
CA GLN A 258 27.25 10.23 -23.78
C GLN A 258 28.36 10.00 -22.73
N SER A 259 28.22 10.64 -21.55
CA SER A 259 29.14 10.42 -20.42
C SER A 259 29.19 8.95 -20.01
N ILE A 260 28.04 8.27 -19.93
CA ILE A 260 27.97 6.82 -19.64
C ILE A 260 28.70 6.00 -20.71
N VAL A 261 28.58 6.35 -21.98
CA VAL A 261 29.29 5.67 -23.08
C VAL A 261 30.78 5.90 -22.98
N ASP A 262 31.22 7.13 -22.66
CA ASP A 262 32.63 7.51 -22.59
C ASP A 262 33.35 6.87 -21.38
N ASP A 263 32.64 6.64 -20.29
CA ASP A 263 33.14 5.91 -19.12
C ASP A 263 33.46 4.44 -19.42
N GLY A 264 32.87 3.88 -20.47
CA GLY A 264 33.19 2.51 -20.98
C GLY A 264 32.84 1.39 -20.02
N LYS A 265 31.98 1.63 -19.02
CA LYS A 265 31.56 0.66 -18.02
C LYS A 265 30.10 0.25 -18.20
N ASP A 266 29.80 -1.00 -17.87
CA ASP A 266 28.43 -1.45 -17.78
C ASP A 266 27.71 -0.71 -16.67
N ILE A 267 26.46 -0.34 -16.91
CA ILE A 267 25.58 0.25 -15.89
C ILE A 267 24.56 -0.78 -15.41
N HIS A 268 24.33 -0.79 -14.11
CA HIS A 268 23.36 -1.63 -13.44
C HIS A 268 22.27 -0.75 -12.84
N ILE A 269 21.02 -1.01 -13.21
CA ILE A 269 19.87 -0.25 -12.73
C ILE A 269 18.95 -1.17 -11.96
N ASP A 270 18.88 -0.96 -10.66
CA ASP A 270 18.02 -1.72 -9.78
C ASP A 270 16.61 -1.12 -9.76
N CYS A 271 15.60 -1.97 -9.89
CA CYS A 271 14.23 -1.51 -9.69
C CYS A 271 13.95 -1.30 -8.21
N GLN A 272 13.57 -0.08 -7.83
CA GLN A 272 13.22 0.28 -6.45
C GLN A 272 12.10 -0.57 -5.82
N PHE A 273 11.22 -1.16 -6.64
CA PHE A 273 10.04 -1.90 -6.19
C PHE A 273 10.20 -3.42 -6.21
N CYS A 274 11.24 -3.94 -6.86
CA CYS A 274 11.46 -5.38 -6.94
C CYS A 274 12.96 -5.69 -7.05
N ASP A 275 13.27 -6.98 -7.08
CA ASP A 275 14.66 -7.48 -7.14
C ASP A 275 15.23 -7.59 -8.56
N LYS A 276 14.58 -6.98 -9.57
CA LYS A 276 15.06 -7.01 -10.95
C LYS A 276 16.17 -5.98 -11.18
N ILE A 277 17.24 -6.46 -11.78
CA ILE A 277 18.38 -5.65 -12.22
C ILE A 277 18.33 -5.56 -13.75
N TYR A 278 18.61 -4.39 -14.27
CA TYR A 278 18.68 -4.12 -15.71
C TYR A 278 20.08 -3.65 -16.07
N ASP A 279 20.79 -4.48 -16.80
CA ASP A 279 22.16 -4.22 -17.24
C ASP A 279 22.17 -3.63 -18.64
N TYR A 280 23.00 -2.59 -18.83
CA TYR A 280 23.26 -1.99 -20.13
C TYR A 280 24.75 -1.85 -20.33
N THR A 281 25.25 -2.42 -21.46
CA THR A 281 26.60 -2.19 -21.90
C THR A 281 26.74 -0.82 -22.56
N PRO A 282 27.96 -0.25 -22.65
CA PRO A 282 28.21 1.00 -23.37
C PRO A 282 27.71 0.97 -24.82
N ASP A 283 27.78 -0.17 -25.49
CA ASP A 283 27.29 -0.32 -26.87
C ASP A 283 25.75 -0.21 -26.94
N GLN A 284 25.04 -0.77 -25.95
CA GLN A 284 23.58 -0.63 -25.87
C GLN A 284 23.17 0.81 -25.61
N VAL A 285 23.89 1.53 -24.75
CA VAL A 285 23.62 2.96 -24.49
C VAL A 285 23.96 3.80 -25.74
N ARG A 286 25.03 3.45 -26.47
CA ARG A 286 25.38 4.11 -27.75
C ARG A 286 24.32 3.89 -28.82
N GLN A 287 23.66 2.72 -28.84
CA GLN A 287 22.54 2.46 -29.73
C GLN A 287 21.31 3.34 -29.36
N ILE A 288 21.00 3.46 -28.07
CA ILE A 288 19.93 4.35 -27.58
C ILE A 288 20.19 5.79 -28.03
N LEU A 289 21.44 6.28 -27.94
CA LEU A 289 21.80 7.62 -28.41
C LEU A 289 21.56 7.80 -29.90
N LYS A 290 21.91 6.81 -30.74
CA LYS A 290 21.68 6.85 -32.18
C LYS A 290 20.18 6.90 -32.52
N ASP A 291 19.36 6.13 -31.79
CA ASP A 291 17.92 6.06 -32.00
C ASP A 291 17.21 7.39 -31.62
N LEU A 292 17.88 8.25 -30.84
CA LEU A 292 17.40 9.62 -30.54
C LEU A 292 17.71 10.63 -31.65
N ASP A 293 18.59 10.27 -32.61
CA ASP A 293 19.03 11.15 -33.71
C ASP A 293 18.25 10.93 -35.01
N GLY A 294 17.49 9.87 -35.12
CA GLY A 294 16.68 9.50 -36.29
C GLY A 294 15.23 9.76 -36.08
#